data_a29fbc1450658f2e7d6201a4c89aa293
#
_entry.id   a29fbc1450658f2e7d6201a4c89aa293
#
_cell.length_a   1.000
_cell.length_b   1.000
_cell.length_c   1.000
_cell.angle_alpha   90.00
_cell.angle_beta   90.00
_cell.angle_gamma   90.00
#
_symmetry.space_group_name_H-M   'P 1'
#
loop_
_entity.id
_entity.type
_entity.pdbx_description
1 polymer ?
#
loop_
_entity_poly.entity_id
_entity_poly.type
_entity_poly.pdbx_seq_one_letter_code
_entity_poly.pdbx_strand_id
1 'polypeptide(L)'
;GKKQEKMTASMDAYKRFDIGVPPSSKGDYAFVLHMLKSLDGNNGRMAVVLPHGVLFRGASEGKIRRALVDSNLLDAVIGLPANLFYGTGIPACILVFRTGRTRDDVLFIDASGEGNFEKGKNQNILRPCDIKKIVDTYEARGNVEKYSHCASRKEIADNDYNLNIPRYVDTFEEEEPVDIDEVKQNIANIEAELAQVQAQMAKYLEELGL
;
A
#
# COMPACT_ATOMS: atom_id res chain seq x y z
N GLY A 1 28.36 14.82 -22.96
CA GLY A 1 27.98 13.58 -22.29
C GLY A 1 27.44 12.58 -23.31
N LYS A 2 27.97 11.35 -23.34
CA LYS A 2 27.42 10.28 -24.19
C LYS A 2 25.96 10.06 -23.79
N LYS A 3 25.03 10.18 -24.76
CA LYS A 3 23.65 9.73 -24.55
C LYS A 3 23.70 8.24 -24.20
N GLN A 4 23.28 7.87 -22.99
CA GLN A 4 23.08 6.47 -22.66
C GLN A 4 22.06 5.90 -23.64
N GLU A 5 22.44 4.89 -24.40
CA GLU A 5 21.51 4.15 -25.23
C GLU A 5 20.40 3.58 -24.36
N LYS A 6 19.15 3.81 -24.77
CA LYS A 6 18.00 3.23 -24.08
C LYS A 6 18.05 1.72 -24.23
N MET A 7 18.08 1.03 -23.08
CA MET A 7 18.01 -0.43 -23.04
C MET A 7 16.75 -0.91 -23.77
N THR A 8 16.90 -1.87 -24.65
CA THR A 8 15.80 -2.56 -25.33
C THR A 8 15.75 -4.02 -24.87
N ALA A 9 14.59 -4.68 -25.00
CA ALA A 9 14.44 -6.08 -24.63
C ALA A 9 15.42 -7.00 -25.36
N SER A 10 15.75 -6.68 -26.64
CA SER A 10 16.69 -7.44 -27.46
C SER A 10 18.14 -7.35 -27.02
N MET A 11 18.51 -6.36 -26.19
CA MET A 11 19.85 -6.21 -25.64
C MET A 11 20.12 -7.09 -24.41
N ASP A 12 19.06 -7.69 -23.84
CA ASP A 12 19.19 -8.57 -22.68
C ASP A 12 19.33 -10.04 -23.11
N ALA A 13 20.55 -10.55 -23.04
CA ALA A 13 20.87 -11.93 -23.42
C ALA A 13 20.08 -12.99 -22.62
N TYR A 14 19.61 -12.65 -21.42
CA TYR A 14 18.84 -13.54 -20.57
C TYR A 14 17.32 -13.42 -20.75
N LYS A 15 16.87 -12.57 -21.67
CA LYS A 15 15.44 -12.35 -21.96
C LYS A 15 14.59 -12.02 -20.74
N ARG A 16 15.16 -11.27 -19.78
CA ARG A 16 14.46 -10.87 -18.53
C ARG A 16 13.38 -9.83 -18.79
N PHE A 17 13.55 -9.05 -19.86
CA PHE A 17 12.70 -7.89 -20.17
C PHE A 17 11.77 -8.14 -21.39
N ASP A 18 11.51 -9.40 -21.73
CA ASP A 18 10.63 -9.76 -22.88
C ASP A 18 9.20 -9.22 -22.69
N ILE A 19 8.72 -9.14 -21.44
CA ILE A 19 7.37 -8.63 -21.12
C ILE A 19 7.34 -7.11 -20.89
N GLY A 20 8.49 -6.45 -20.93
CA GLY A 20 8.61 -4.99 -20.83
C GLY A 20 9.93 -4.54 -20.26
N VAL A 21 10.40 -3.39 -20.74
CA VAL A 21 11.64 -2.77 -20.23
C VAL A 21 11.28 -1.77 -19.15
N PRO A 22 11.80 -1.94 -17.93
CA PRO A 22 11.58 -0.98 -16.84
C PRO A 22 12.15 0.41 -17.18
N PRO A 23 11.58 1.50 -16.61
CA PRO A 23 12.11 2.83 -16.84
C PRO A 23 13.51 2.97 -16.22
N SER A 24 14.41 3.68 -16.89
CA SER A 24 15.79 3.88 -16.41
C SER A 24 15.89 4.62 -15.07
N SER A 25 14.86 5.37 -14.71
CA SER A 25 14.78 6.13 -13.45
C SER A 25 14.19 5.36 -12.27
N LYS A 26 13.63 4.16 -12.50
CA LYS A 26 12.94 3.34 -11.50
C LYS A 26 13.26 1.86 -11.74
N GLY A 27 14.18 1.32 -10.96
CA GLY A 27 14.70 -0.04 -11.14
C GLY A 27 13.87 -1.16 -10.52
N ASP A 28 12.79 -0.85 -9.80
CA ASP A 28 12.03 -1.84 -9.02
C ASP A 28 11.62 -3.07 -9.86
N TYR A 29 11.01 -2.84 -11.02
CA TYR A 29 10.60 -3.93 -11.91
C TYR A 29 11.78 -4.65 -12.59
N ALA A 30 12.97 -4.07 -12.67
CA ALA A 30 14.13 -4.78 -13.20
C ALA A 30 14.50 -5.97 -12.29
N PHE A 31 14.43 -5.77 -10.97
CA PHE A 31 14.64 -6.84 -10.00
C PHE A 31 13.53 -7.87 -10.05
N VAL A 32 12.26 -7.43 -10.11
CA VAL A 32 11.11 -8.34 -10.23
C VAL A 32 11.24 -9.24 -11.44
N LEU A 33 11.52 -8.67 -12.62
CA LEU A 33 11.65 -9.42 -13.86
C LEU A 33 12.86 -10.36 -13.86
N HIS A 34 13.98 -9.95 -13.26
CA HIS A 34 15.14 -10.81 -13.07
C HIS A 34 14.81 -12.01 -12.18
N MET A 35 14.15 -11.79 -11.04
CA MET A 35 13.74 -12.85 -10.12
C MET A 35 12.75 -13.81 -10.80
N LEU A 36 11.74 -13.28 -11.51
CA LEU A 36 10.75 -14.07 -12.25
C LEU A 36 11.40 -14.98 -13.29
N LYS A 37 12.41 -14.48 -14.01
CA LYS A 37 13.14 -15.27 -15.02
C LYS A 37 13.96 -16.40 -14.40
N SER A 38 14.26 -16.31 -13.11
CA SER A 38 15.00 -17.33 -12.36
C SER A 38 14.09 -18.37 -11.70
N LEU A 39 12.76 -18.19 -11.76
CA LEU A 39 11.82 -19.15 -11.19
C LEU A 39 11.70 -20.41 -12.04
N ASP A 40 11.42 -21.53 -11.34
CA ASP A 40 10.95 -22.76 -12.00
C ASP A 40 9.64 -22.49 -12.75
N GLY A 41 9.55 -22.97 -14.00
CA GLY A 41 8.40 -22.71 -14.87
C GLY A 41 7.09 -23.33 -14.39
N ASN A 42 7.15 -24.41 -13.61
CA ASN A 42 5.99 -25.21 -13.23
C ASN A 42 5.50 -24.96 -11.81
N ASN A 43 6.39 -24.67 -10.88
CA ASN A 43 6.01 -24.54 -9.47
C ASN A 43 6.87 -23.52 -8.71
N GLY A 44 7.40 -22.53 -9.40
CA GLY A 44 8.19 -21.47 -8.82
C GLY A 44 7.36 -20.55 -7.94
N ARG A 45 7.95 -20.07 -6.86
CA ARG A 45 7.35 -19.09 -5.94
C ARG A 45 8.37 -18.03 -5.59
N MET A 46 7.93 -16.79 -5.53
CA MET A 46 8.74 -15.67 -5.00
C MET A 46 7.85 -14.67 -4.29
N ALA A 47 8.43 -13.98 -3.33
CA ALA A 47 7.86 -12.79 -2.73
C ALA A 47 8.92 -11.70 -2.70
N VAL A 48 8.52 -10.47 -2.93
CA VAL A 48 9.42 -9.32 -2.98
C VAL A 48 8.79 -8.12 -2.31
N VAL A 49 9.55 -7.45 -1.45
CA VAL A 49 9.13 -6.21 -0.78
C VAL A 49 9.47 -5.03 -1.69
N LEU A 50 8.49 -4.18 -1.94
CA LEU A 50 8.59 -3.06 -2.86
C LEU A 50 7.85 -1.83 -2.31
N PRO A 51 8.20 -0.61 -2.74
CA PRO A 51 7.42 0.59 -2.41
C PRO A 51 6.08 0.57 -3.14
N HIS A 52 5.02 1.10 -2.53
CA HIS A 52 3.67 1.13 -3.11
C HIS A 52 3.59 1.70 -4.53
N GLY A 53 4.53 2.57 -4.92
CA GLY A 53 4.56 3.15 -6.27
C GLY A 53 4.53 2.13 -7.41
N VAL A 54 5.06 0.92 -7.21
CA VAL A 54 5.03 -0.16 -8.23
C VAL A 54 3.61 -0.59 -8.56
N LEU A 55 2.65 -0.39 -7.67
CA LEU A 55 1.27 -0.81 -7.83
C LEU A 55 0.49 0.05 -8.83
N PHE A 56 0.87 1.33 -9.00
CA PHE A 56 0.06 2.29 -9.76
C PHE A 56 0.82 3.17 -10.74
N ARG A 57 2.17 3.26 -10.69
CA ARG A 57 2.91 4.07 -11.67
C ARG A 57 2.60 3.62 -13.10
N GLY A 58 2.39 4.60 -13.98
CA GLY A 58 1.99 4.38 -15.38
C GLY A 58 3.15 4.02 -16.33
N ALA A 59 2.95 4.31 -17.61
CA ALA A 59 3.92 4.12 -18.69
C ALA A 59 4.45 2.68 -18.80
N SER A 60 5.77 2.46 -18.80
CA SER A 60 6.37 1.12 -18.96
C SER A 60 6.08 0.22 -17.75
N GLU A 61 5.99 0.73 -16.53
CA GLU A 61 5.62 -0.07 -15.36
C GLU A 61 4.17 -0.57 -15.45
N GLY A 62 3.25 0.25 -15.96
CA GLY A 62 1.86 -0.18 -16.22
C GLY A 62 1.78 -1.31 -17.24
N LYS A 63 2.59 -1.28 -18.30
CA LYS A 63 2.66 -2.36 -19.29
C LYS A 63 3.19 -3.66 -18.69
N ILE A 64 4.20 -3.57 -17.81
CA ILE A 64 4.77 -4.73 -17.12
C ILE A 64 3.71 -5.32 -16.18
N ARG A 65 3.02 -4.50 -15.37
CA ARG A 65 1.95 -4.98 -14.48
C ARG A 65 0.87 -5.72 -15.24
N ARG A 66 0.40 -5.13 -16.34
CA ARG A 66 -0.58 -5.78 -17.22
C ARG A 66 -0.09 -7.15 -17.68
N ALA A 67 1.13 -7.24 -18.23
CA ALA A 67 1.69 -8.49 -18.69
C ALA A 67 1.81 -9.54 -17.56
N LEU A 68 2.17 -9.13 -16.34
CA LEU A 68 2.28 -10.00 -15.17
C LEU A 68 0.92 -10.58 -14.74
N VAL A 69 -0.14 -9.77 -14.77
CA VAL A 69 -1.51 -10.20 -14.46
C VAL A 69 -2.05 -11.09 -15.60
N ASP A 70 -1.92 -10.66 -16.85
CA ASP A 70 -2.41 -11.41 -18.02
C ASP A 70 -1.72 -12.77 -18.16
N SER A 71 -0.45 -12.87 -17.79
CA SER A 71 0.31 -14.13 -17.77
C SER A 71 0.03 -14.99 -16.52
N ASN A 72 -0.89 -14.59 -15.67
CA ASN A 72 -1.26 -15.30 -14.45
C ASN A 72 -0.09 -15.57 -13.48
N LEU A 73 0.87 -14.65 -13.41
CA LEU A 73 2.06 -14.78 -12.55
C LEU A 73 1.87 -14.13 -11.17
N LEU A 74 1.11 -13.02 -11.09
CA LEU A 74 0.86 -12.34 -9.83
C LEU A 74 -0.18 -13.11 -9.01
N ASP A 75 0.19 -13.53 -7.80
CA ASP A 75 -0.65 -14.32 -6.91
C ASP A 75 -1.30 -13.50 -5.81
N ALA A 76 -0.54 -12.58 -5.17
CA ALA A 76 -1.08 -11.68 -4.16
C ALA A 76 -0.33 -10.34 -4.10
N VAL A 77 -1.04 -9.35 -3.57
CA VAL A 77 -0.54 -8.02 -3.20
C VAL A 77 -0.87 -7.79 -1.72
N ILE A 78 0.15 -7.62 -0.90
CA ILE A 78 -0.01 -7.45 0.55
C ILE A 78 0.53 -6.08 0.94
N GLY A 79 -0.34 -5.20 1.43
CA GLY A 79 0.02 -3.89 1.95
C GLY A 79 0.54 -4.00 3.38
N LEU A 80 1.65 -3.33 3.64
CA LEU A 80 2.28 -3.29 4.94
C LEU A 80 2.14 -1.90 5.58
N PRO A 81 2.19 -1.79 6.91
CA PRO A 81 2.15 -0.51 7.60
C PRO A 81 3.25 0.44 7.14
N ALA A 82 2.97 1.74 7.17
CA ALA A 82 4.00 2.76 7.08
C ALA A 82 4.99 2.65 8.25
N ASN A 83 6.13 3.29 8.15
CA ASN A 83 7.16 3.29 9.21
C ASN A 83 7.59 1.88 9.69
N LEU A 84 7.53 0.87 8.84
CA LEU A 84 7.96 -0.48 9.17
C LEU A 84 9.48 -0.64 9.06
N PHE A 85 10.12 0.11 8.17
CA PHE A 85 11.56 0.02 7.88
C PHE A 85 12.31 1.23 8.43
N TYR A 86 13.54 1.01 8.91
CA TYR A 86 14.41 2.10 9.37
C TYR A 86 14.71 3.10 8.25
N GLY A 87 14.72 4.37 8.60
CA GLY A 87 15.10 5.46 7.70
C GLY A 87 14.08 5.86 6.65
N THR A 88 12.88 5.25 6.65
CA THR A 88 11.79 5.63 5.74
C THR A 88 10.42 5.47 6.38
N GLY A 89 9.58 6.50 6.24
CA GLY A 89 8.16 6.44 6.62
C GLY A 89 7.23 5.93 5.51
N ILE A 90 7.79 5.57 4.35
CA ILE A 90 6.98 5.17 3.19
C ILE A 90 6.41 3.77 3.42
N PRO A 91 5.10 3.56 3.19
CA PRO A 91 4.52 2.22 3.24
C PRO A 91 5.11 1.34 2.14
N ALA A 92 5.29 0.06 2.46
CA ALA A 92 5.75 -0.96 1.52
C ALA A 92 4.63 -1.97 1.22
N CYS A 93 4.80 -2.72 0.15
CA CYS A 93 3.97 -3.87 -0.15
C CYS A 93 4.82 -5.11 -0.45
N ILE A 94 4.22 -6.28 -0.30
CA ILE A 94 4.79 -7.53 -0.78
C ILE A 94 4.03 -7.95 -2.03
N LEU A 95 4.74 -8.16 -3.13
CA LEU A 95 4.20 -8.83 -4.31
C LEU A 95 4.59 -10.31 -4.25
N VAL A 96 3.58 -11.17 -4.32
CA VAL A 96 3.77 -12.63 -4.36
C VAL A 96 3.51 -13.11 -5.79
N PHE A 97 4.45 -13.87 -6.32
CA PHE A 97 4.34 -14.45 -7.67
C PHE A 97 4.45 -15.97 -7.60
N ARG A 98 3.72 -16.63 -8.49
CA ARG A 98 3.76 -18.08 -8.65
C ARG A 98 3.62 -18.47 -10.11
N THR A 99 4.36 -19.49 -10.50
CA THR A 99 4.20 -20.18 -11.79
C THR A 99 3.27 -21.38 -11.64
N GLY A 100 2.71 -21.88 -12.72
CA GLY A 100 1.84 -23.07 -12.74
C GLY A 100 0.51 -22.89 -11.99
N ARG A 101 0.01 -21.65 -11.84
CA ARG A 101 -1.26 -21.37 -11.18
C ARG A 101 -2.45 -21.86 -12.02
N THR A 102 -3.40 -22.50 -11.35
CA THR A 102 -4.68 -22.91 -11.95
C THR A 102 -5.79 -21.87 -11.75
N ARG A 103 -5.62 -20.95 -10.79
CA ARG A 103 -6.54 -19.84 -10.52
C ARG A 103 -6.07 -18.61 -11.29
N ASP A 104 -6.99 -17.72 -11.61
CA ASP A 104 -6.73 -16.45 -12.32
C ASP A 104 -7.09 -15.20 -11.50
N ASP A 105 -7.40 -15.37 -10.22
CA ASP A 105 -7.60 -14.31 -9.25
C ASP A 105 -6.28 -13.79 -8.66
N VAL A 106 -6.30 -12.56 -8.14
CA VAL A 106 -5.21 -12.00 -7.34
C VAL A 106 -5.77 -11.64 -5.95
N LEU A 107 -5.11 -12.11 -4.90
CA LEU A 107 -5.50 -11.78 -3.53
C LEU A 107 -4.88 -10.44 -3.11
N PHE A 108 -5.70 -9.51 -2.68
CA PHE A 108 -5.27 -8.26 -2.04
C PHE A 108 -5.47 -8.39 -0.54
N ILE A 109 -4.44 -8.04 0.24
CA ILE A 109 -4.49 -7.98 1.71
C ILE A 109 -4.02 -6.59 2.14
N ASP A 110 -4.80 -5.91 2.97
CA ASP A 110 -4.39 -4.66 3.62
C ASP A 110 -4.06 -4.91 5.08
N ALA A 111 -2.77 -5.06 5.38
CA ALA A 111 -2.28 -5.17 6.75
C ALA A 111 -1.83 -3.82 7.33
N SER A 112 -2.12 -2.69 6.65
CA SER A 112 -1.72 -1.36 7.09
C SER A 112 -2.70 -0.71 8.08
N GLY A 113 -3.92 -1.25 8.20
CA GLY A 113 -4.95 -0.73 9.09
C GLY A 113 -4.62 -0.86 10.58
N GLU A 114 -5.22 -0.02 11.41
CA GLU A 114 -5.05 -0.06 12.87
C GLU A 114 -5.43 -1.44 13.43
N GLY A 115 -4.69 -1.89 14.44
CA GLY A 115 -4.84 -3.22 15.03
C GLY A 115 -4.05 -4.34 14.34
N ASN A 116 -3.56 -4.12 13.12
CA ASN A 116 -2.75 -5.11 12.38
C ASN A 116 -1.23 -4.92 12.56
N PHE A 117 -0.83 -4.01 13.45
CA PHE A 117 0.57 -3.77 13.83
C PHE A 117 0.63 -3.07 15.18
N GLU A 118 1.81 -3.02 15.78
CA GLU A 118 2.08 -2.26 17.00
C GLU A 118 2.85 -0.98 16.68
N LYS A 119 2.41 0.15 17.22
CA LYS A 119 3.11 1.43 17.10
C LYS A 119 4.31 1.45 18.06
N GLY A 120 5.53 1.39 17.55
CA GLY A 120 6.76 1.54 18.30
C GLY A 120 7.23 2.98 18.38
N LYS A 121 8.25 3.24 19.21
CA LYS A 121 8.80 4.59 19.40
C LYS A 121 9.41 5.18 18.13
N ASN A 122 10.13 4.38 17.36
CA ASN A 122 10.87 4.81 16.16
C ASN A 122 10.31 4.21 14.87
N GLN A 123 9.62 3.08 14.95
CA GLN A 123 9.04 2.37 13.81
C GLN A 123 7.86 1.52 14.26
N ASN A 124 7.00 1.17 13.33
CA ASN A 124 5.95 0.20 13.55
C ASN A 124 6.51 -1.23 13.50
N ILE A 125 5.85 -2.15 14.18
CA ILE A 125 6.29 -3.54 14.34
C ILE A 125 5.16 -4.47 13.96
N LEU A 126 5.43 -5.44 13.08
CA LEU A 126 4.53 -6.58 12.86
C LEU A 126 4.79 -7.62 13.93
N ARG A 127 3.81 -7.85 14.78
CA ARG A 127 3.87 -8.90 15.82
C ARG A 127 3.68 -10.28 15.19
N PRO A 128 4.06 -11.35 15.87
CA PRO A 128 3.81 -12.72 15.38
C PRO A 128 2.35 -13.00 15.03
N CYS A 129 1.40 -12.44 15.78
CA CYS A 129 -0.03 -12.56 15.48
C CYS A 129 -0.45 -11.84 14.19
N ASP A 130 0.15 -10.68 13.89
CA ASP A 130 -0.12 -9.92 12.68
C ASP A 130 0.42 -10.67 11.45
N ILE A 131 1.63 -11.20 11.55
CA ILE A 131 2.23 -12.04 10.50
C ILE A 131 1.38 -13.30 10.29
N LYS A 132 0.97 -13.96 11.38
CA LYS A 132 0.10 -15.13 11.29
C LYS A 132 -1.21 -14.81 10.60
N LYS A 133 -1.85 -13.68 10.91
CA LYS A 133 -3.08 -13.24 10.26
C LYS A 133 -2.91 -13.06 8.75
N ILE A 134 -1.79 -12.47 8.32
CA ILE A 134 -1.46 -12.31 6.89
C ILE A 134 -1.32 -13.69 6.23
N VAL A 135 -0.58 -14.61 6.85
CA VAL A 135 -0.34 -15.95 6.31
C VAL A 135 -1.63 -16.77 6.26
N ASP A 136 -2.40 -16.81 7.34
CA ASP A 136 -3.68 -17.53 7.40
C ASP A 136 -4.65 -17.00 6.32
N THR A 137 -4.72 -15.68 6.13
CA THR A 137 -5.56 -15.04 5.10
C THR A 137 -5.07 -15.39 3.69
N TYR A 138 -3.74 -15.41 3.49
CA TYR A 138 -3.15 -15.81 2.21
C TYR A 138 -3.46 -17.27 1.86
N GLU A 139 -3.39 -18.17 2.83
CA GLU A 139 -3.69 -19.60 2.65
C GLU A 139 -5.18 -19.86 2.43
N ALA A 140 -6.04 -19.19 3.22
CA ALA A 140 -7.49 -19.31 3.10
C ALA A 140 -8.04 -18.69 1.80
N ARG A 141 -7.38 -17.66 1.27
CA ARG A 141 -7.79 -16.89 0.08
C ARG A 141 -9.26 -16.45 0.17
N GLY A 142 -9.65 -15.92 1.31
CA GLY A 142 -10.99 -15.44 1.58
C GLY A 142 -11.12 -13.93 1.42
N ASN A 143 -12.36 -13.49 1.14
CA ASN A 143 -12.71 -12.08 1.30
C ASN A 143 -13.00 -11.83 2.78
N VAL A 144 -12.26 -10.92 3.39
CA VAL A 144 -12.44 -10.46 4.76
C VAL A 144 -12.69 -8.97 4.71
N GLU A 145 -13.82 -8.54 5.27
CA GLU A 145 -14.22 -7.13 5.29
C GLU A 145 -13.09 -6.25 5.83
N LYS A 146 -12.83 -5.13 5.16
CA LYS A 146 -11.77 -4.16 5.49
C LYS A 146 -10.35 -4.73 5.59
N TYR A 147 -10.12 -5.97 5.11
CA TYR A 147 -8.82 -6.62 5.25
C TYR A 147 -8.33 -7.35 3.99
N SER A 148 -9.19 -8.11 3.31
CA SER A 148 -8.76 -8.84 2.11
C SER A 148 -9.86 -9.02 1.07
N HIS A 149 -9.44 -9.04 -0.20
CA HIS A 149 -10.32 -9.25 -1.34
C HIS A 149 -9.62 -10.07 -2.43
N CYS A 150 -10.30 -11.09 -2.95
CA CYS A 150 -9.86 -11.85 -4.11
C CYS A 150 -10.41 -11.22 -5.38
N ALA A 151 -9.61 -10.42 -6.06
CA ALA A 151 -9.99 -9.75 -7.30
C ALA A 151 -9.87 -10.68 -8.50
N SER A 152 -10.90 -10.75 -9.33
CA SER A 152 -10.83 -11.43 -10.61
C SER A 152 -9.94 -10.67 -11.60
N ARG A 153 -9.39 -11.37 -12.61
CA ARG A 153 -8.64 -10.72 -13.68
C ARG A 153 -9.44 -9.64 -14.40
N LYS A 154 -10.76 -9.86 -14.57
CA LYS A 154 -11.65 -8.88 -15.16
C LYS A 154 -11.73 -7.61 -14.33
N GLU A 155 -11.92 -7.73 -13.01
CA GLU A 155 -11.96 -6.61 -12.08
C GLU A 155 -10.65 -5.80 -12.13
N ILE A 156 -9.50 -6.47 -12.20
CA ILE A 156 -8.19 -5.81 -12.32
C ILE A 156 -8.07 -5.08 -13.67
N ALA A 157 -8.55 -5.69 -14.76
CA ALA A 157 -8.57 -5.06 -16.08
C ALA A 157 -9.49 -3.83 -16.12
N ASP A 158 -10.67 -3.91 -15.50
CA ASP A 158 -11.63 -2.80 -15.37
C ASP A 158 -11.06 -1.64 -14.54
N ASN A 159 -10.09 -1.92 -13.67
CA ASN A 159 -9.26 -0.95 -12.92
C ASN A 159 -7.97 -0.53 -13.64
N ASP A 160 -7.87 -0.69 -14.96
CA ASP A 160 -6.68 -0.33 -15.76
C ASP A 160 -5.37 -0.98 -15.26
N TYR A 161 -5.44 -2.19 -14.72
CA TYR A 161 -4.30 -2.88 -14.10
C TYR A 161 -3.62 -2.05 -12.99
N ASN A 162 -4.34 -1.15 -12.38
CA ASN A 162 -3.91 -0.45 -11.19
C ASN A 162 -4.11 -1.36 -9.99
N LEU A 163 -3.02 -1.73 -9.32
CA LEU A 163 -3.02 -2.66 -8.20
C LEU A 163 -3.03 -1.95 -6.83
N ASN A 164 -3.40 -0.66 -6.80
CA ASN A 164 -3.47 0.08 -5.54
C ASN A 164 -4.53 -0.55 -4.63
N ILE A 165 -4.10 -0.97 -3.44
CA ILE A 165 -4.87 -1.81 -2.53
C ILE A 165 -6.24 -1.23 -2.16
N PRO A 166 -6.40 0.10 -1.86
CA PRO A 166 -7.70 0.68 -1.56
C PRO A 166 -8.75 0.60 -2.69
N ARG A 167 -8.36 0.20 -3.90
CA ARG A 167 -9.32 -0.06 -4.99
C ARG A 167 -10.02 -1.42 -4.87
N TYR A 168 -9.47 -2.30 -4.04
CA TYR A 168 -9.93 -3.69 -3.88
C TYR A 168 -10.35 -3.98 -2.45
N VAL A 169 -9.70 -3.38 -1.48
CA VAL A 169 -10.01 -3.51 -0.06
C VAL A 169 -10.50 -2.15 0.42
N ASP A 170 -11.80 -2.04 0.64
CA ASP A 170 -12.41 -0.82 1.18
C ASP A 170 -12.20 -0.79 2.69
N THR A 171 -11.31 0.09 3.14
CA THR A 171 -11.01 0.32 4.56
C THR A 171 -11.72 1.57 5.09
N PHE A 172 -12.64 2.16 4.29
CA PHE A 172 -13.37 3.35 4.70
C PHE A 172 -14.24 3.04 5.94
N GLU A 173 -14.05 3.81 6.97
CA GLU A 173 -14.95 3.85 8.12
C GLU A 173 -15.89 5.03 7.90
N GLU A 174 -17.21 4.78 7.89
CA GLU A 174 -18.16 5.86 7.94
C GLU A 174 -17.91 6.61 9.25
N GLU A 175 -17.48 7.88 9.14
CA GLU A 175 -17.42 8.75 10.29
C GLU A 175 -18.82 8.91 10.86
N GLU A 176 -18.97 8.79 12.18
CA GLU A 176 -20.23 9.08 12.83
C GLU A 176 -20.70 10.48 12.41
N PRO A 177 -21.97 10.63 12.00
CA PRO A 177 -22.48 11.92 11.56
C PRO A 177 -22.28 12.94 12.68
N VAL A 178 -21.50 13.96 12.40
CA VAL A 178 -21.22 15.04 13.37
C VAL A 178 -22.53 15.79 13.60
N ASP A 179 -23.02 15.78 14.85
CA ASP A 179 -24.14 16.61 15.27
C ASP A 179 -23.69 18.07 15.29
N ILE A 180 -24.09 18.80 14.22
CA ILE A 180 -23.73 20.21 14.03
C ILE A 180 -24.26 21.07 15.18
N ASP A 181 -25.39 20.72 15.76
CA ASP A 181 -25.98 21.51 16.84
C ASP A 181 -25.24 21.29 18.15
N GLU A 182 -24.78 20.07 18.43
CA GLU A 182 -23.87 19.79 19.56
C GLU A 182 -22.54 20.52 19.41
N VAL A 183 -21.94 20.53 18.22
CA VAL A 183 -20.70 21.27 17.95
C VAL A 183 -20.88 22.77 18.15
N LYS A 184 -21.98 23.36 17.68
CA LYS A 184 -22.30 24.78 17.89
C LYS A 184 -22.46 25.11 19.38
N GLN A 185 -23.12 24.23 20.13
CA GLN A 185 -23.27 24.41 21.59
C GLN A 185 -21.91 24.38 22.29
N ASN A 186 -21.05 23.45 21.92
CA ASN A 186 -19.72 23.33 22.48
C ASN A 186 -18.86 24.57 22.15
N ILE A 187 -18.94 25.10 20.94
CA ILE A 187 -18.27 26.34 20.55
C ILE A 187 -18.76 27.51 21.41
N ALA A 188 -20.08 27.67 21.56
CA ALA A 188 -20.65 28.75 22.40
C ALA A 188 -20.20 28.65 23.86
N ASN A 189 -20.14 27.45 24.42
CA ASN A 189 -19.67 27.22 25.78
C ASN A 189 -18.19 27.61 25.94
N ILE A 190 -17.33 27.19 25.00
CA ILE A 190 -15.89 27.51 25.01
C ILE A 190 -15.66 29.03 24.87
N GLU A 191 -16.44 29.69 24.00
CA GLU A 191 -16.36 31.17 23.87
C GLU A 191 -16.75 31.91 25.14
N ALA A 192 -17.78 31.41 25.86
CA ALA A 192 -18.19 31.97 27.13
C ALA A 192 -17.13 31.77 28.22
N GLU A 193 -16.51 30.59 28.28
CA GLU A 193 -15.39 30.32 29.20
C GLU A 193 -14.17 31.20 28.89
N LEU A 194 -13.85 31.34 27.61
CA LEU A 194 -12.75 32.19 27.14
C LEU A 194 -12.96 33.66 27.59
N ALA A 195 -14.18 34.16 27.41
CA ALA A 195 -14.50 35.54 27.86
C ALA A 195 -14.34 35.72 29.39
N GLN A 196 -14.74 34.72 30.18
CA GLN A 196 -14.54 34.76 31.65
C GLN A 196 -13.06 34.74 32.03
N VAL A 197 -12.26 33.88 31.40
CA VAL A 197 -10.82 33.81 31.67
C VAL A 197 -10.11 35.10 31.26
N GLN A 198 -10.49 35.68 30.11
CA GLN A 198 -9.95 36.99 29.65
C GLN A 198 -10.29 38.11 30.65
N ALA A 199 -11.53 38.12 31.15
CA ALA A 199 -11.93 39.12 32.16
C ALA A 199 -11.17 38.98 33.48
N GLN A 200 -10.92 37.74 33.90
CA GLN A 200 -10.09 37.47 35.11
C GLN A 200 -8.63 37.90 34.88
N MET A 201 -8.06 37.59 33.70
CA MET A 201 -6.71 37.99 33.37
C MET A 201 -6.56 39.50 33.33
N ALA A 202 -7.52 40.23 32.77
CA ALA A 202 -7.53 41.69 32.78
C ALA A 202 -7.52 42.26 34.20
N LYS A 203 -8.31 41.69 35.14
CA LYS A 203 -8.26 42.07 36.57
C LYS A 203 -6.90 41.86 37.20
N TYR A 204 -6.28 40.71 36.98
CA TYR A 204 -4.96 40.43 37.53
C TYR A 204 -3.87 41.35 36.96
N LEU A 205 -3.95 41.70 35.68
CA LEU A 205 -3.03 42.66 35.05
C LEU A 205 -3.20 44.06 35.66
N GLU A 206 -4.44 44.50 35.89
CA GLU A 206 -4.72 45.79 36.58
C GLU A 206 -4.21 45.80 38.03
N GLU A 207 -4.37 44.70 38.78
CA GLU A 207 -3.83 44.55 40.13
C GLU A 207 -2.29 44.58 40.18
N LEU A 208 -1.62 44.15 39.10
CA LEU A 208 -0.17 44.15 38.95
C LEU A 208 0.39 45.47 38.39
N GLY A 209 -0.49 46.40 37.99
CA GLY A 209 -0.11 47.69 37.40
C GLY A 209 0.44 47.59 36.00
N LEU A 210 0.03 46.58 35.23
CA LEU A 210 0.40 46.29 33.83
C LEU A 210 -0.71 46.69 32.89
#